data_8252f403779320abdb88c35e5b87697f
#
_entry.id   8252f403779320abdb88c35e5b87697f
#
_cell.length_a   1.000
_cell.length_b   1.000
_cell.length_c   1.000
_cell.angle_alpha   90.00
_cell.angle_beta   90.00
_cell.angle_gamma   90.00
#
_symmetry.space_group_name_H-M   'P 1'
#
loop_
_entity.id
_entity.type
_entity.pdbx_description
1 polymer ?
#
loop_
_entity_poly.entity_id
_entity_poly.type
_entity_poly.pdbx_seq_one_letter_code
_entity_poly.pdbx_strand_id
1 'polypeptide(L)'
;MGRSGFNRKTALATVTMVLAAEAADIDVLWEIKGSIAGLQHHRGITHSFVGAPFMAAAVLGLVYLGHRIRSRKQPPNDASTGPPSKPPLRWGYLYFCAVLAALSHLLLDYTTAYGIRLFEPFNDRWYSWDIVYISEPLMLLALVAGLVLPAFLGLISQEVGARSKGPRGRVGAIAALVCVVLIWGVRDYQHRRALTAMNSFLYHGAEPKRLAAYPYMINPFRWHGVVETADFFETVPVSSLAPEVDSEAGIVYYKPPETDVTLAAKESYLGRAYLDWAVFPYVRQEKLEDDQGGYLVEFQDLRYTYPSMTITRRTPLGGFVLLSPGLEVLQQGMNSSKSPPGESQEQPSGRQ
;
A
#
# COMPACT_ATOMS: atom_id res chain seq x y z
N MET A 1 -6.47 3.56 -17.63
CA MET A 1 -7.22 2.53 -18.37
C MET A 1 -8.43 3.06 -19.15
N GLY A 2 -9.42 3.73 -18.57
CA GLY A 2 -10.62 4.17 -19.30
C GLY A 2 -10.34 4.86 -20.65
N ARG A 3 -9.37 5.78 -20.68
CA ARG A 3 -8.95 6.51 -21.90
C ARG A 3 -8.15 5.67 -22.91
N SER A 4 -7.67 4.48 -22.55
CA SER A 4 -6.92 3.62 -23.47
C SER A 4 -7.81 2.98 -24.56
N GLY A 5 -9.13 3.15 -24.48
CA GLY A 5 -10.08 2.72 -25.50
C GLY A 5 -11.41 2.16 -24.98
N PHE A 6 -11.50 1.84 -23.66
CA PHE A 6 -12.70 1.29 -23.06
C PHE A 6 -13.90 2.25 -23.13
N ASN A 7 -13.65 3.56 -22.94
CA ASN A 7 -14.66 4.60 -23.03
C ASN A 7 -15.26 4.82 -24.43
N ARG A 8 -14.70 4.19 -25.46
CA ARG A 8 -15.22 4.22 -26.83
C ARG A 8 -16.23 3.13 -27.11
N LYS A 9 -16.13 2.02 -26.37
CA LYS A 9 -17.00 0.85 -26.59
C LYS A 9 -18.30 0.94 -25.80
N THR A 10 -18.32 1.69 -24.70
CA THR A 10 -19.52 1.91 -23.89
C THR A 10 -19.47 3.24 -23.15
N ALA A 11 -20.62 3.88 -23.01
CA ALA A 11 -20.77 5.05 -22.15
C ALA A 11 -20.48 4.64 -20.68
N LEU A 12 -20.12 5.61 -19.86
CA LEU A 12 -19.82 5.46 -18.41
C LEU A 12 -18.61 4.58 -18.07
N ALA A 13 -17.88 3.99 -19.05
CA ALA A 13 -16.75 3.09 -18.76
C ALA A 13 -15.71 3.73 -17.84
N THR A 14 -15.30 4.98 -18.07
CA THR A 14 -14.29 5.65 -17.24
C THR A 14 -14.76 5.81 -15.81
N VAL A 15 -16.00 6.27 -15.59
CA VAL A 15 -16.56 6.46 -14.24
C VAL A 15 -16.67 5.12 -13.52
N THR A 16 -17.19 4.10 -14.20
CA THR A 16 -17.31 2.74 -13.64
C THR A 16 -15.95 2.18 -13.25
N MET A 17 -14.93 2.35 -14.09
CA MET A 17 -13.58 1.86 -13.80
C MET A 17 -12.91 2.61 -12.64
N VAL A 18 -13.11 3.93 -12.52
CA VAL A 18 -12.58 4.69 -11.38
C VAL A 18 -13.24 4.23 -10.08
N LEU A 19 -14.58 4.17 -10.05
CA LEU A 19 -15.30 3.72 -8.86
C LEU A 19 -14.94 2.26 -8.47
N ALA A 20 -14.75 1.39 -9.45
CA ALA A 20 -14.41 0.00 -9.18
C ALA A 20 -12.95 -0.18 -8.72
N ALA A 21 -12.04 0.68 -9.17
CA ALA A 21 -10.66 0.66 -8.68
C ALA A 21 -10.56 1.09 -7.21
N GLU A 22 -11.37 2.05 -6.77
CA GLU A 22 -11.38 2.56 -5.38
C GLU A 22 -12.31 1.74 -4.45
N ALA A 23 -13.13 0.85 -5.01
CA ALA A 23 -14.17 0.18 -4.23
C ALA A 23 -13.62 -0.79 -3.19
N ALA A 24 -12.45 -1.38 -3.42
CA ALA A 24 -11.81 -2.29 -2.47
C ALA A 24 -11.46 -1.57 -1.16
N ASP A 25 -11.03 -0.32 -1.23
CA ASP A 25 -10.63 0.51 -0.08
C ASP A 25 -11.81 0.92 0.83
N ILE A 26 -13.02 0.46 0.55
CA ILE A 26 -14.16 0.61 1.49
C ILE A 26 -13.87 -0.04 2.85
N ASP A 27 -12.91 -0.95 2.90
CA ASP A 27 -12.46 -1.61 4.14
C ASP A 27 -11.82 -0.63 5.15
N VAL A 28 -11.40 0.57 4.72
CA VAL A 28 -11.00 1.66 5.63
C VAL A 28 -12.08 1.99 6.66
N LEU A 29 -13.35 1.68 6.38
CA LEU A 29 -14.44 1.86 7.34
C LEU A 29 -14.27 1.02 8.61
N TRP A 30 -13.44 -0.03 8.61
CA TRP A 30 -13.11 -0.77 9.81
C TRP A 30 -12.33 0.07 10.83
N GLU A 31 -11.64 1.12 10.40
CA GLU A 31 -10.98 2.07 11.31
C GLU A 31 -11.96 2.79 12.26
N ILE A 32 -13.22 2.87 11.91
CA ILE A 32 -14.28 3.39 12.80
C ILE A 32 -14.39 2.55 14.09
N LYS A 33 -14.07 1.25 14.01
CA LYS A 33 -14.03 0.34 15.17
C LYS A 33 -12.69 0.37 15.91
N GLY A 34 -11.76 1.20 15.49
CA GLY A 34 -10.42 1.37 16.06
C GLY A 34 -9.31 0.93 15.11
N SER A 35 -8.11 1.45 15.37
CA SER A 35 -6.93 1.25 14.51
C SER A 35 -6.50 -0.22 14.39
N ILE A 36 -6.73 -1.05 15.43
CA ILE A 36 -6.43 -2.49 15.39
C ILE A 36 -7.39 -3.21 14.44
N ALA A 37 -8.68 -2.87 14.48
CA ALA A 37 -9.67 -3.44 13.55
C ALA A 37 -9.38 -3.00 12.11
N GLY A 38 -8.91 -1.76 11.91
CA GLY A 38 -8.37 -1.29 10.64
C GLY A 38 -7.25 -2.19 10.14
N LEU A 39 -6.18 -2.41 10.94
CA LEU A 39 -5.06 -3.28 10.56
C LEU A 39 -5.52 -4.70 10.22
N GLN A 40 -6.39 -5.28 11.04
CA GLN A 40 -6.84 -6.68 10.90
C GLN A 40 -7.63 -6.93 9.62
N HIS A 41 -8.46 -5.97 9.21
CA HIS A 41 -9.40 -6.14 8.08
C HIS A 41 -8.98 -5.39 6.82
N HIS A 42 -8.01 -4.47 6.89
CA HIS A 42 -7.49 -3.79 5.72
C HIS A 42 -6.83 -4.80 4.77
N ARG A 43 -7.10 -4.64 3.48
CA ARG A 43 -6.67 -5.54 2.40
C ARG A 43 -7.05 -7.01 2.60
N GLY A 44 -8.20 -7.24 3.26
CA GLY A 44 -8.83 -8.54 3.41
C GLY A 44 -9.74 -8.93 2.23
N ILE A 45 -10.93 -9.43 2.53
CA ILE A 45 -11.87 -9.99 1.53
C ILE A 45 -12.19 -9.05 0.37
N THR A 46 -12.27 -7.73 0.58
CA THR A 46 -12.50 -6.74 -0.47
C THR A 46 -11.36 -6.67 -1.48
N HIS A 47 -10.15 -7.02 -1.03
CA HIS A 47 -8.92 -7.07 -1.82
C HIS A 47 -8.54 -8.49 -2.26
N SER A 48 -9.50 -9.42 -2.32
CA SER A 48 -9.27 -10.79 -2.78
C SER A 48 -9.76 -11.03 -4.20
N PHE A 49 -9.28 -12.09 -4.84
CA PHE A 49 -9.80 -12.53 -6.12
C PHE A 49 -11.28 -12.88 -6.07
N VAL A 50 -11.79 -13.30 -4.92
CA VAL A 50 -13.22 -13.55 -4.70
C VAL A 50 -13.96 -12.24 -4.52
N GLY A 51 -13.45 -11.31 -3.73
CA GLY A 51 -14.09 -10.02 -3.44
C GLY A 51 -14.19 -9.11 -4.67
N ALA A 52 -13.16 -9.07 -5.52
CA ALA A 52 -13.10 -8.16 -6.66
C ALA A 52 -14.34 -8.22 -7.59
N PRO A 53 -14.85 -9.39 -8.05
CA PRO A 53 -16.06 -9.45 -8.88
C PRO A 53 -17.33 -8.99 -8.12
N PHE A 54 -17.42 -9.22 -6.81
CA PHE A 54 -18.55 -8.74 -6.01
C PHE A 54 -18.50 -7.22 -5.83
N MET A 55 -17.33 -6.65 -5.57
CA MET A 55 -17.13 -5.20 -5.51
C MET A 55 -17.44 -4.55 -6.86
N ALA A 56 -17.00 -5.15 -7.96
CA ALA A 56 -17.33 -4.71 -9.31
C ALA A 56 -18.85 -4.73 -9.58
N ALA A 57 -19.56 -5.77 -9.13
CA ALA A 57 -21.01 -5.87 -9.24
C ALA A 57 -21.73 -4.80 -8.41
N ALA A 58 -21.28 -4.54 -7.18
CA ALA A 58 -21.82 -3.50 -6.32
C ALA A 58 -21.67 -2.11 -6.97
N VAL A 59 -20.48 -1.79 -7.49
CA VAL A 59 -20.22 -0.55 -8.23
C VAL A 59 -21.12 -0.43 -9.46
N LEU A 60 -21.26 -1.53 -10.23
CA LEU A 60 -22.14 -1.52 -11.39
C LEU A 60 -23.60 -1.26 -11.02
N GLY A 61 -24.08 -1.82 -9.89
CA GLY A 61 -25.40 -1.54 -9.32
C GLY A 61 -25.59 -0.06 -8.98
N LEU A 62 -24.59 0.57 -8.36
CA LEU A 62 -24.60 2.00 -8.05
C LEU A 62 -24.63 2.87 -9.32
N VAL A 63 -23.81 2.52 -10.32
CA VAL A 63 -23.80 3.23 -11.62
C VAL A 63 -25.13 3.05 -12.35
N TYR A 64 -25.73 1.86 -12.30
CA TYR A 64 -27.06 1.60 -12.87
C TYR A 64 -28.13 2.45 -12.18
N LEU A 65 -28.15 2.49 -10.86
CA LEU A 65 -29.10 3.27 -10.08
C LEU A 65 -28.97 4.77 -10.39
N GLY A 66 -27.74 5.30 -10.37
CA GLY A 66 -27.45 6.68 -10.74
C GLY A 66 -27.89 7.02 -12.17
N HIS A 67 -27.63 6.13 -13.12
CA HIS A 67 -28.09 6.27 -14.51
C HIS A 67 -29.62 6.32 -14.58
N ARG A 68 -30.32 5.39 -13.92
CA ARG A 68 -31.77 5.31 -13.88
C ARG A 68 -32.42 6.56 -13.29
N ILE A 69 -31.87 7.09 -12.18
CA ILE A 69 -32.37 8.33 -11.54
C ILE A 69 -32.18 9.50 -12.49
N ARG A 70 -31.01 9.61 -13.14
CA ARG A 70 -30.73 10.70 -14.08
C ARG A 70 -31.62 10.66 -15.31
N SER A 71 -31.86 9.46 -15.86
CA SER A 71 -32.71 9.28 -17.04
C SER A 71 -34.17 9.64 -16.76
N ARG A 72 -34.67 9.43 -15.53
CA ARG A 72 -36.03 9.82 -15.14
C ARG A 72 -36.24 11.35 -15.05
N LYS A 73 -35.12 12.09 -14.79
CA LYS A 73 -35.17 13.55 -14.65
C LYS A 73 -34.95 14.31 -15.98
N GLN A 74 -34.58 13.60 -17.06
CA GLN A 74 -34.44 14.23 -18.38
C GLN A 74 -35.78 14.22 -19.09
N PRO A 75 -36.25 15.39 -19.60
CA PRO A 75 -37.45 15.41 -20.45
C PRO A 75 -37.21 14.54 -21.71
N PRO A 76 -38.27 14.02 -22.34
CA PRO A 76 -38.14 13.33 -23.62
C PRO A 76 -37.39 14.24 -24.58
N ASN A 77 -36.18 13.84 -25.00
CA ASN A 77 -35.47 14.59 -26.04
C ASN A 77 -36.25 14.47 -27.31
N ASP A 78 -36.66 15.61 -27.88
CA ASP A 78 -37.01 15.70 -29.26
C ASP A 78 -35.90 15.04 -30.10
N ALA A 79 -36.27 14.12 -30.98
CA ALA A 79 -35.35 13.31 -31.77
C ALA A 79 -34.34 14.23 -32.48
N SER A 80 -33.18 14.43 -31.89
CA SER A 80 -32.08 15.14 -32.52
C SER A 80 -31.61 14.28 -33.69
N THR A 81 -31.81 14.76 -34.91
CA THR A 81 -31.46 14.12 -36.19
C THR A 81 -29.94 14.02 -36.43
N GLY A 82 -29.10 14.18 -35.41
CA GLY A 82 -27.66 14.06 -35.48
C GLY A 82 -27.14 12.67 -35.12
N PRO A 83 -25.95 12.26 -35.59
CA PRO A 83 -25.34 11.01 -35.21
C PRO A 83 -25.15 10.94 -33.70
N PRO A 84 -25.33 9.77 -33.05
CA PRO A 84 -25.24 9.62 -31.59
C PRO A 84 -23.86 10.04 -31.11
N SER A 85 -23.78 11.10 -30.31
CA SER A 85 -22.51 11.69 -29.82
C SER A 85 -21.82 10.82 -28.76
N LYS A 86 -22.50 9.84 -28.21
CA LYS A 86 -21.98 8.94 -27.15
C LYS A 86 -22.13 7.47 -27.54
N PRO A 87 -21.15 6.62 -27.17
CA PRO A 87 -21.26 5.19 -27.41
C PRO A 87 -22.47 4.58 -26.67
N PRO A 88 -23.05 3.48 -27.18
CA PRO A 88 -24.17 2.81 -26.54
C PRO A 88 -23.81 2.31 -25.14
N LEU A 89 -24.77 2.25 -24.24
CA LEU A 89 -24.60 1.70 -22.91
C LEU A 89 -24.68 0.17 -22.94
N ARG A 90 -23.60 -0.50 -22.57
CA ARG A 90 -23.46 -1.97 -22.57
C ARG A 90 -23.11 -2.47 -21.18
N TRP A 91 -24.10 -2.93 -20.41
CA TRP A 91 -23.93 -3.32 -19.01
C TRP A 91 -22.93 -4.45 -18.79
N GLY A 92 -22.98 -5.52 -19.59
CA GLY A 92 -22.01 -6.62 -19.50
C GLY A 92 -20.58 -6.18 -19.75
N TYR A 93 -20.37 -5.24 -20.69
CA TYR A 93 -19.06 -4.68 -20.95
C TYR A 93 -18.59 -3.73 -19.82
N LEU A 94 -19.53 -3.01 -19.19
CA LEU A 94 -19.24 -2.21 -17.99
C LEU A 94 -18.81 -3.07 -16.82
N TYR A 95 -19.47 -4.22 -16.60
CA TYR A 95 -19.07 -5.18 -15.58
C TYR A 95 -17.65 -5.70 -15.83
N PHE A 96 -17.34 -6.11 -17.06
CA PHE A 96 -15.98 -6.50 -17.45
C PHE A 96 -14.96 -5.38 -17.14
N CYS A 97 -15.27 -4.14 -17.49
CA CYS A 97 -14.42 -2.98 -17.18
C CYS A 97 -14.24 -2.79 -15.67
N ALA A 98 -15.28 -2.96 -14.87
CA ALA A 98 -15.24 -2.86 -13.42
C ALA A 98 -14.36 -3.95 -12.80
N VAL A 99 -14.52 -5.20 -13.21
CA VAL A 99 -13.67 -6.32 -12.76
C VAL A 99 -12.21 -6.08 -13.12
N LEU A 100 -11.92 -5.65 -14.34
CA LEU A 100 -10.56 -5.34 -14.77
C LEU A 100 -9.94 -4.21 -13.94
N ALA A 101 -10.72 -3.19 -13.59
CA ALA A 101 -10.27 -2.08 -12.74
C ALA A 101 -10.00 -2.54 -11.31
N ALA A 102 -10.90 -3.32 -10.71
CA ALA A 102 -10.70 -3.91 -9.38
C ALA A 102 -9.45 -4.79 -9.34
N LEU A 103 -9.27 -5.70 -10.31
CA LEU A 103 -8.07 -6.54 -10.38
C LEU A 103 -6.79 -5.72 -10.59
N SER A 104 -6.86 -4.58 -11.29
CA SER A 104 -5.69 -3.70 -11.43
C SER A 104 -5.31 -2.99 -10.13
N HIS A 105 -6.28 -2.70 -9.26
CA HIS A 105 -6.04 -2.19 -7.91
C HIS A 105 -5.36 -3.27 -7.06
N LEU A 106 -5.89 -4.49 -7.02
CA LEU A 106 -5.26 -5.61 -6.31
C LEU A 106 -3.82 -5.84 -6.76
N LEU A 107 -3.56 -5.73 -8.07
CA LEU A 107 -2.21 -5.89 -8.62
C LEU A 107 -1.27 -4.77 -8.16
N LEU A 108 -1.74 -3.52 -8.09
CA LEU A 108 -0.95 -2.41 -7.55
C LEU A 108 -0.60 -2.65 -6.08
N ASP A 109 -1.55 -3.05 -5.27
CA ASP A 109 -1.33 -3.36 -3.86
C ASP A 109 -0.37 -4.51 -3.64
N TYR A 110 -0.49 -5.57 -4.44
CA TYR A 110 0.42 -6.70 -4.41
C TYR A 110 1.87 -6.31 -4.69
N THR A 111 2.11 -5.26 -5.49
CA THR A 111 3.49 -4.80 -5.77
C THR A 111 4.15 -4.10 -4.59
N THR A 112 3.39 -3.71 -3.56
CA THR A 112 3.89 -2.97 -2.38
C THR A 112 4.30 -3.91 -1.24
N ALA A 113 5.07 -3.38 -0.30
CA ALA A 113 5.55 -4.12 0.88
C ALA A 113 4.48 -4.35 1.97
N TYR A 114 3.32 -3.69 1.88
CA TYR A 114 2.25 -3.85 2.88
C TYR A 114 1.65 -5.26 2.86
N GLY A 115 1.52 -5.83 1.66
CA GLY A 115 0.89 -7.11 1.44
C GLY A 115 -0.64 -7.02 1.22
N ILE A 116 -1.22 -8.14 0.79
CA ILE A 116 -2.63 -8.30 0.45
C ILE A 116 -3.06 -9.76 0.61
N ARG A 117 -4.30 -10.02 1.03
CA ARG A 117 -4.86 -11.37 1.19
C ARG A 117 -5.61 -11.82 -0.06
N LEU A 118 -4.87 -12.14 -1.12
CA LEU A 118 -5.42 -12.44 -2.45
C LEU A 118 -6.43 -13.60 -2.48
N PHE A 119 -6.26 -14.60 -1.60
CA PHE A 119 -7.04 -15.84 -1.63
C PHE A 119 -8.07 -15.96 -0.50
N GLU A 120 -8.30 -14.89 0.25
CA GLU A 120 -9.38 -14.86 1.24
C GLU A 120 -10.76 -15.09 0.56
N PRO A 121 -11.69 -15.88 1.12
CA PRO A 121 -11.70 -16.46 2.45
C PRO A 121 -11.07 -17.86 2.59
N PHE A 122 -10.44 -18.42 1.55
CA PHE A 122 -9.90 -19.79 1.57
C PHE A 122 -8.51 -19.88 2.19
N ASN A 123 -7.74 -18.79 2.12
CA ASN A 123 -6.40 -18.67 2.65
C ASN A 123 -6.17 -17.21 3.07
N ASP A 124 -5.86 -16.99 4.33
CA ASP A 124 -5.66 -15.69 4.96
C ASP A 124 -4.20 -15.19 4.92
N ARG A 125 -3.30 -15.90 4.24
CA ARG A 125 -1.89 -15.51 4.10
C ARG A 125 -1.76 -14.18 3.37
N TRP A 126 -0.80 -13.38 3.82
CA TRP A 126 -0.38 -12.16 3.19
C TRP A 126 0.59 -12.43 2.05
N TYR A 127 0.39 -11.75 0.92
CA TYR A 127 1.20 -11.84 -0.29
C TYR A 127 1.68 -10.46 -0.68
N SER A 128 2.96 -10.32 -1.00
CA SER A 128 3.55 -9.09 -1.51
C SER A 128 4.63 -9.40 -2.55
N TRP A 129 4.92 -8.46 -3.42
CA TRP A 129 6.01 -8.56 -4.39
C TRP A 129 7.21 -7.70 -3.98
N ASP A 130 6.98 -6.72 -3.10
CA ASP A 130 8.00 -5.86 -2.49
C ASP A 130 8.86 -5.05 -3.48
N ILE A 131 8.35 -4.78 -4.68
CA ILE A 131 9.12 -4.13 -5.74
C ILE A 131 8.86 -2.62 -5.86
N VAL A 132 7.75 -2.12 -5.31
CA VAL A 132 7.31 -0.73 -5.47
C VAL A 132 7.04 -0.10 -4.10
N TYR A 133 7.52 1.13 -3.90
CA TYR A 133 7.13 1.92 -2.74
C TYR A 133 5.65 2.34 -2.86
N ILE A 134 4.92 2.44 -1.74
CA ILE A 134 3.47 2.73 -1.73
C ILE A 134 3.07 3.96 -2.55
N SER A 135 3.94 4.97 -2.60
CA SER A 135 3.77 6.19 -3.40
C SER A 135 4.90 6.32 -4.41
N GLU A 136 5.02 5.37 -5.34
CA GLU A 136 6.10 5.35 -6.33
C GLU A 136 6.05 6.59 -7.26
N PRO A 137 6.98 7.56 -7.11
CA PRO A 137 6.90 8.83 -7.83
C PRO A 137 7.03 8.69 -9.36
N LEU A 138 7.82 7.72 -9.82
CA LEU A 138 8.02 7.49 -11.25
C LEU A 138 6.76 6.96 -11.92
N MET A 139 6.01 6.09 -11.25
CA MET A 139 4.72 5.60 -11.74
C MET A 139 3.68 6.73 -11.76
N LEU A 140 3.60 7.51 -10.69
CA LEU A 140 2.71 8.65 -10.62
C LEU A 140 3.01 9.67 -11.72
N LEU A 141 4.29 10.01 -11.91
CA LEU A 141 4.74 10.90 -12.98
C LEU A 141 4.35 10.38 -14.37
N ALA A 142 4.57 9.09 -14.64
CA ALA A 142 4.22 8.47 -15.92
C ALA A 142 2.69 8.53 -16.18
N LEU A 143 1.88 8.25 -15.16
CA LEU A 143 0.42 8.30 -15.25
C LEU A 143 -0.09 9.73 -15.45
N VAL A 144 0.42 10.70 -14.68
CA VAL A 144 0.04 12.12 -14.81
C VAL A 144 0.48 12.65 -16.16
N ALA A 145 1.73 12.42 -16.57
CA ALA A 145 2.23 12.85 -17.87
C ALA A 145 1.40 12.26 -19.03
N GLY A 146 1.08 10.98 -18.99
CA GLY A 146 0.27 10.32 -20.02
C GLY A 146 -1.18 10.84 -20.12
N LEU A 147 -1.71 11.41 -19.04
CA LEU A 147 -3.05 12.03 -19.02
C LEU A 147 -3.03 13.52 -19.38
N VAL A 148 -2.03 14.26 -18.93
CA VAL A 148 -1.97 15.74 -19.02
C VAL A 148 -1.28 16.20 -20.32
N LEU A 149 -0.13 15.60 -20.68
CA LEU A 149 0.61 16.03 -21.87
C LEU A 149 -0.22 16.02 -23.17
N PRO A 150 -1.02 14.97 -23.47
CA PRO A 150 -1.85 15.00 -24.68
C PRO A 150 -2.89 16.10 -24.70
N ALA A 151 -3.43 16.48 -23.51
CA ALA A 151 -4.37 17.60 -23.38
C ALA A 151 -3.66 18.94 -23.61
N PHE A 152 -2.49 19.12 -22.98
CA PHE A 152 -1.68 20.32 -23.11
C PHE A 152 -1.19 20.55 -24.55
N LEU A 153 -0.60 19.52 -25.18
CA LEU A 153 -0.17 19.56 -26.58
C LEU A 153 -1.36 19.82 -27.52
N GLY A 154 -2.54 19.34 -27.16
CA GLY A 154 -3.77 19.61 -27.90
C GLY A 154 -4.21 21.07 -27.88
N LEU A 155 -3.99 21.78 -26.77
CA LEU A 155 -4.26 23.23 -26.68
C LEU A 155 -3.29 24.02 -27.57
N ILE A 156 -1.99 23.73 -27.48
CA ILE A 156 -0.96 24.37 -28.31
C ILE A 156 -1.26 24.15 -29.81
N SER A 157 -1.63 22.93 -30.21
CA SER A 157 -1.93 22.62 -31.60
C SER A 157 -3.14 23.38 -32.13
N GLN A 158 -4.12 23.73 -31.27
CA GLN A 158 -5.26 24.56 -31.65
C GLN A 158 -4.88 26.01 -31.92
N GLU A 159 -3.97 26.56 -31.11
CA GLU A 159 -3.47 27.93 -31.30
C GLU A 159 -2.65 28.08 -32.58
N VAL A 160 -1.89 27.03 -32.95
CA VAL A 160 -1.05 27.02 -34.18
C VAL A 160 -1.88 26.63 -35.43
N GLY A 161 -3.22 26.46 -35.31
CA GLY A 161 -4.09 26.15 -36.44
C GLY A 161 -4.01 24.72 -36.99
N ALA A 162 -3.26 23.83 -36.34
CA ALA A 162 -3.13 22.45 -36.76
C ALA A 162 -4.39 21.62 -36.42
N ARG A 163 -5.16 21.20 -37.43
CA ARG A 163 -6.33 20.31 -37.25
C ARG A 163 -5.87 18.90 -36.88
N SER A 164 -5.77 18.58 -35.60
CA SER A 164 -5.54 17.20 -35.16
C SER A 164 -6.82 16.38 -35.30
N LYS A 165 -6.83 15.40 -36.21
CA LYS A 165 -7.99 14.49 -36.50
C LYS A 165 -8.02 13.24 -35.60
N GLY A 166 -7.20 13.11 -34.54
CA GLY A 166 -7.11 11.89 -33.74
C GLY A 166 -7.76 11.97 -32.35
N PRO A 167 -8.07 10.83 -31.74
CA PRO A 167 -8.56 10.77 -30.37
C PRO A 167 -7.46 11.15 -29.39
N ARG A 168 -7.53 12.39 -28.94
CA ARG A 168 -6.57 12.96 -27.99
C ARG A 168 -6.58 12.15 -26.69
N GLY A 169 -5.40 11.73 -26.22
CA GLY A 169 -5.21 11.08 -24.92
C GLY A 169 -5.15 9.55 -24.91
N ARG A 170 -5.54 8.84 -26.00
CA ARG A 170 -5.46 7.37 -26.04
C ARG A 170 -4.01 6.88 -26.05
N VAL A 171 -3.20 7.46 -26.92
CA VAL A 171 -1.77 7.10 -27.06
C VAL A 171 -1.04 7.39 -25.74
N GLY A 172 -1.27 8.57 -25.13
CA GLY A 172 -0.69 8.92 -23.85
C GLY A 172 -1.11 7.96 -22.72
N ALA A 173 -2.38 7.56 -22.67
CA ALA A 173 -2.85 6.59 -21.69
C ALA A 173 -2.25 5.19 -21.88
N ILE A 174 -2.07 4.74 -23.13
CA ILE A 174 -1.40 3.46 -23.43
C ILE A 174 0.08 3.56 -23.07
N ALA A 175 0.76 4.64 -23.48
CA ALA A 175 2.17 4.88 -23.16
C ALA A 175 2.39 4.88 -21.64
N ALA A 176 1.53 5.53 -20.86
CA ALA A 176 1.62 5.52 -19.40
C ALA A 176 1.49 4.11 -18.81
N LEU A 177 0.55 3.29 -19.31
CA LEU A 177 0.41 1.90 -18.85
C LEU A 177 1.63 1.05 -19.22
N VAL A 178 2.19 1.25 -20.42
CA VAL A 178 3.44 0.58 -20.83
C VAL A 178 4.59 1.02 -19.92
N CYS A 179 4.72 2.31 -19.60
CA CYS A 179 5.72 2.81 -18.66
C CYS A 179 5.58 2.16 -17.26
N VAL A 180 4.36 1.99 -16.75
CA VAL A 180 4.13 1.30 -15.48
C VAL A 180 4.67 -0.13 -15.52
N VAL A 181 4.36 -0.88 -16.57
CA VAL A 181 4.86 -2.27 -16.74
C VAL A 181 6.38 -2.32 -16.87
N LEU A 182 6.97 -1.37 -17.58
CA LEU A 182 8.44 -1.26 -17.70
C LEU A 182 9.08 -0.91 -16.34
N ILE A 183 8.48 0.00 -15.57
CA ILE A 183 8.94 0.33 -14.22
C ILE A 183 8.92 -0.93 -13.34
N TRP A 184 7.83 -1.70 -13.36
CA TRP A 184 7.76 -2.97 -12.62
C TRP A 184 8.84 -3.96 -13.05
N GLY A 185 9.08 -4.11 -14.35
CA GLY A 185 10.14 -4.99 -14.86
C GLY A 185 11.53 -4.56 -14.39
N VAL A 186 11.84 -3.25 -14.42
CA VAL A 186 13.12 -2.72 -13.93
C VAL A 186 13.22 -2.92 -12.41
N ARG A 187 12.15 -2.62 -11.65
CA ARG A 187 12.12 -2.78 -10.20
C ARG A 187 12.30 -4.26 -9.80
N ASP A 188 11.60 -5.19 -10.45
CA ASP A 188 11.74 -6.63 -10.19
C ASP A 188 13.17 -7.12 -10.48
N TYR A 189 13.74 -6.69 -11.60
CA TYR A 189 15.13 -7.02 -11.93
C TYR A 189 16.12 -6.51 -10.87
N GLN A 190 15.96 -5.26 -10.42
CA GLN A 190 16.82 -4.66 -9.39
C GLN A 190 16.58 -5.30 -8.02
N HIS A 191 15.34 -5.66 -7.68
CA HIS A 191 14.99 -6.38 -6.46
C HIS A 191 15.72 -7.73 -6.38
N ARG A 192 15.68 -8.52 -7.46
CA ARG A 192 16.40 -9.81 -7.53
C ARG A 192 17.90 -9.66 -7.36
N ARG A 193 18.48 -8.60 -7.94
CA ARG A 193 19.92 -8.30 -7.75
C ARG A 193 20.24 -7.98 -6.29
N ALA A 194 19.41 -7.17 -5.62
CA ALA A 194 19.57 -6.86 -4.20
C ALA A 194 19.48 -8.13 -3.35
N LEU A 195 18.47 -8.97 -3.56
CA LEU A 195 18.32 -10.24 -2.85
C LEU A 195 19.51 -11.17 -3.08
N THR A 196 20.05 -11.24 -4.30
CA THR A 196 21.25 -12.06 -4.60
C THR A 196 22.46 -11.56 -3.83
N ALA A 197 22.70 -10.25 -3.76
CA ALA A 197 23.78 -9.66 -2.99
C ALA A 197 23.64 -9.99 -1.50
N MET A 198 22.44 -9.82 -0.95
CA MET A 198 22.13 -10.11 0.46
C MET A 198 22.34 -11.59 0.80
N ASN A 199 21.94 -12.50 -0.09
CA ASN A 199 22.01 -13.94 0.17
C ASN A 199 23.44 -14.48 0.15
N SER A 200 24.37 -13.79 -0.50
CA SER A 200 25.79 -14.15 -0.56
C SER A 200 26.64 -13.49 0.54
N PHE A 201 26.02 -12.67 1.41
CA PHE A 201 26.71 -11.95 2.46
C PHE A 201 26.56 -12.65 3.82
N LEU A 202 27.64 -12.64 4.63
CA LEU A 202 27.62 -13.13 6.01
C LEU A 202 27.44 -11.98 6.98
N TYR A 203 26.39 -12.02 7.78
CA TYR A 203 26.03 -10.98 8.73
C TYR A 203 26.68 -11.25 10.08
N HIS A 204 27.75 -10.52 10.42
CA HIS A 204 28.58 -10.78 11.60
C HIS A 204 29.02 -12.25 11.72
N GLY A 205 29.31 -12.89 10.59
CA GLY A 205 29.69 -14.31 10.52
C GLY A 205 28.52 -15.31 10.56
N ALA A 206 27.27 -14.83 10.65
CA ALA A 206 26.08 -15.67 10.63
C ALA A 206 25.45 -15.72 9.22
N GLU A 207 24.93 -16.89 8.85
CA GLU A 207 24.11 -17.04 7.63
C GLU A 207 22.68 -16.51 7.84
N PRO A 208 22.09 -15.90 6.82
CA PRO A 208 20.70 -15.46 6.89
C PRO A 208 19.76 -16.67 6.88
N LYS A 209 18.79 -16.70 7.82
CA LYS A 209 17.66 -17.64 7.80
C LYS A 209 16.55 -17.19 6.88
N ARG A 210 16.31 -15.89 6.87
CA ARG A 210 15.30 -15.21 6.05
C ARG A 210 15.80 -13.81 5.72
N LEU A 211 15.55 -13.37 4.50
CA LEU A 211 15.91 -12.03 4.04
C LEU A 211 14.84 -11.47 3.10
N ALA A 212 14.74 -10.15 3.08
CA ALA A 212 13.90 -9.40 2.15
C ALA A 212 14.54 -8.05 1.84
N ALA A 213 14.20 -7.48 0.69
CA ALA A 213 14.66 -6.18 0.25
C ALA A 213 13.46 -5.31 -0.14
N TYR A 214 13.32 -4.15 0.50
CA TYR A 214 12.20 -3.23 0.30
C TYR A 214 12.65 -1.98 -0.44
N PRO A 215 11.83 -1.44 -1.37
CA PRO A 215 12.24 -0.34 -2.22
C PRO A 215 12.32 0.98 -1.45
N TYR A 216 13.32 1.80 -1.76
CA TYR A 216 13.29 3.22 -1.40
C TYR A 216 12.36 4.00 -2.36
N MET A 217 11.72 5.05 -1.85
CA MET A 217 10.72 5.84 -2.56
C MET A 217 11.27 6.50 -3.84
N ILE A 218 12.46 7.11 -3.78
CA ILE A 218 12.99 7.93 -4.88
C ILE A 218 14.03 7.15 -5.69
N ASN A 219 14.94 6.43 -5.02
CA ASN A 219 16.06 5.77 -5.70
C ASN A 219 15.71 4.31 -6.07
N PRO A 220 15.56 3.98 -7.38
CA PRO A 220 15.18 2.64 -7.80
C PRO A 220 16.28 1.58 -7.61
N PHE A 221 17.52 2.01 -7.27
CA PHE A 221 18.68 1.15 -7.10
C PHE A 221 19.08 0.96 -5.63
N ARG A 222 18.42 1.66 -4.69
CA ARG A 222 18.62 1.48 -3.26
C ARG A 222 17.47 0.67 -2.67
N TRP A 223 17.85 -0.27 -1.80
CA TRP A 223 16.93 -1.18 -1.15
C TRP A 223 17.20 -1.19 0.35
N HIS A 224 16.13 -1.25 1.12
CA HIS A 224 16.17 -1.49 2.55
C HIS A 224 16.15 -3.00 2.77
N GLY A 225 17.32 -3.57 3.03
CA GLY A 225 17.47 -4.98 3.35
C GLY A 225 17.06 -5.26 4.79
N VAL A 226 16.29 -6.31 5.01
CA VAL A 226 16.00 -6.86 6.34
C VAL A 226 16.42 -8.31 6.35
N VAL A 227 17.23 -8.67 7.32
CA VAL A 227 17.81 -10.01 7.48
C VAL A 227 17.45 -10.57 8.84
N GLU A 228 17.07 -11.80 8.88
CA GLU A 228 16.88 -12.57 10.10
C GLU A 228 17.93 -13.68 10.21
N THR A 229 18.66 -13.68 11.30
CA THR A 229 19.58 -14.76 11.69
C THR A 229 18.99 -15.58 12.84
N ALA A 230 19.80 -16.42 13.46
CA ALA A 230 19.38 -17.16 14.67
C ALA A 230 19.08 -16.21 15.83
N ASP A 231 19.97 -15.26 16.07
CA ASP A 231 20.04 -14.49 17.32
C ASP A 231 19.61 -13.03 17.18
N PHE A 232 19.59 -12.51 15.95
CA PHE A 232 19.27 -11.11 15.69
C PHE A 232 18.59 -10.91 14.35
N PHE A 233 17.99 -9.74 14.21
CA PHE A 233 17.65 -9.15 12.92
C PHE A 233 18.68 -8.06 12.60
N GLU A 234 18.90 -7.79 11.32
CA GLU A 234 19.71 -6.67 10.88
C GLU A 234 19.01 -5.96 9.72
N THR A 235 18.98 -4.62 9.78
CA THR A 235 18.53 -3.80 8.66
C THR A 235 19.73 -3.15 8.00
N VAL A 236 19.87 -3.32 6.69
CA VAL A 236 21.04 -2.85 5.92
C VAL A 236 20.63 -2.13 4.66
N PRO A 237 21.30 -1.04 4.28
CA PRO A 237 21.17 -0.49 2.94
C PRO A 237 21.82 -1.42 1.91
N VAL A 238 21.13 -1.66 0.79
CA VAL A 238 21.63 -2.49 -0.30
C VAL A 238 21.59 -1.72 -1.61
N SER A 239 22.68 -1.75 -2.37
CA SER A 239 22.74 -1.25 -3.73
C SER A 239 22.52 -2.39 -4.71
N SER A 240 21.60 -2.21 -5.66
CA SER A 240 21.40 -3.16 -6.75
C SER A 240 22.12 -2.78 -8.03
N LEU A 241 22.61 -1.53 -8.15
CA LEU A 241 23.37 -1.06 -9.31
C LEU A 241 24.77 -1.70 -9.35
N ALA A 242 25.50 -1.59 -8.22
CA ALA A 242 26.67 -2.41 -7.91
C ALA A 242 26.23 -3.31 -6.74
N PRO A 243 25.92 -4.62 -6.97
CA PRO A 243 25.33 -5.47 -5.95
C PRO A 243 26.21 -5.55 -4.70
N GLU A 244 25.90 -4.74 -3.70
CA GLU A 244 26.68 -4.55 -2.49
C GLU A 244 25.77 -4.33 -1.29
N VAL A 245 26.16 -4.91 -0.17
CA VAL A 245 25.52 -4.73 1.15
C VAL A 245 26.37 -3.79 1.97
N ASP A 246 25.81 -2.66 2.37
CA ASP A 246 26.48 -1.67 3.23
C ASP A 246 26.29 -2.08 4.71
N SER A 247 27.15 -2.97 5.18
CA SER A 247 27.11 -3.50 6.55
C SER A 247 27.54 -2.45 7.59
N GLU A 248 28.32 -1.43 7.21
CA GLU A 248 28.74 -0.37 8.16
C GLU A 248 27.56 0.53 8.53
N ALA A 249 26.60 0.71 7.62
CA ALA A 249 25.36 1.43 7.88
C ALA A 249 24.23 0.51 8.41
N GLY A 250 24.52 -0.73 8.71
CA GLY A 250 23.59 -1.71 9.28
C GLY A 250 23.20 -1.41 10.70
N ILE A 251 21.98 -1.76 11.08
CA ILE A 251 21.48 -1.67 12.46
C ILE A 251 21.07 -3.06 12.91
N VAL A 252 21.71 -3.53 13.98
CA VAL A 252 21.45 -4.85 14.57
C VAL A 252 20.38 -4.74 15.66
N TYR A 253 19.40 -5.62 15.61
CA TYR A 253 18.32 -5.78 16.57
C TYR A 253 18.41 -7.19 17.17
N TYR A 254 19.06 -7.33 18.32
CA TYR A 254 19.12 -8.62 19.01
C TYR A 254 17.73 -9.07 19.42
N LYS A 255 17.41 -10.35 19.16
CA LYS A 255 16.15 -10.95 19.58
C LYS A 255 16.09 -10.97 21.10
N PRO A 256 15.14 -10.24 21.73
CA PRO A 256 15.03 -10.28 23.18
C PRO A 256 14.56 -11.69 23.63
N PRO A 257 14.94 -12.11 24.84
CA PRO A 257 14.42 -13.35 25.40
C PRO A 257 12.90 -13.26 25.55
N GLU A 258 12.23 -14.38 25.35
CA GLU A 258 10.80 -14.47 25.56
C GLU A 258 10.49 -14.43 27.06
N THR A 259 9.58 -13.56 27.48
CA THR A 259 9.18 -13.35 28.85
C THR A 259 7.65 -13.46 28.97
N ASP A 260 7.15 -13.70 30.17
CA ASP A 260 5.70 -13.72 30.44
C ASP A 260 5.03 -12.41 29.99
N VAL A 261 5.74 -11.28 30.12
CA VAL A 261 5.29 -9.93 29.68
C VAL A 261 5.10 -9.91 28.16
N THR A 262 6.11 -10.35 27.41
CA THR A 262 6.01 -10.37 25.94
C THR A 262 5.00 -11.39 25.44
N LEU A 263 4.85 -12.52 26.12
CA LEU A 263 3.83 -13.52 25.81
C LEU A 263 2.42 -12.96 26.00
N ALA A 264 2.13 -12.35 27.17
CA ALA A 264 0.85 -11.71 27.46
C ALA A 264 0.50 -10.63 26.42
N ALA A 265 1.50 -9.80 26.03
CA ALA A 265 1.29 -8.81 24.99
C ALA A 265 1.02 -9.41 23.59
N LYS A 266 1.70 -10.48 23.22
CA LYS A 266 1.48 -11.21 21.95
C LYS A 266 0.08 -11.85 21.90
N GLU A 267 -0.46 -12.28 23.02
CA GLU A 267 -1.80 -12.85 23.14
C GLU A 267 -2.92 -11.79 23.17
N SER A 268 -2.58 -10.52 23.32
CA SER A 268 -3.56 -9.41 23.27
C SER A 268 -4.21 -9.29 21.88
N TYR A 269 -5.28 -8.50 21.77
CA TYR A 269 -5.94 -8.25 20.49
C TYR A 269 -5.00 -7.60 19.47
N LEU A 270 -4.23 -6.59 19.92
CA LEU A 270 -3.20 -5.99 19.07
C LEU A 270 -2.14 -7.02 18.69
N GLY A 271 -1.59 -7.75 19.68
CA GLY A 271 -0.51 -8.71 19.45
C GLY A 271 -0.85 -9.73 18.36
N ARG A 272 -2.04 -10.34 18.47
CA ARG A 272 -2.52 -11.30 17.45
C ARG A 272 -2.71 -10.67 16.07
N ALA A 273 -3.35 -9.51 16.00
CA ALA A 273 -3.58 -8.82 14.73
C ALA A 273 -2.26 -8.36 14.08
N TYR A 274 -1.34 -7.89 14.91
CA TYR A 274 -0.04 -7.40 14.44
C TYR A 274 0.87 -8.52 13.94
N LEU A 275 0.97 -9.61 14.69
CA LEU A 275 1.83 -10.75 14.33
C LEU A 275 1.30 -11.56 13.14
N ASP A 276 -0.01 -11.51 12.88
CA ASP A 276 -0.60 -12.07 11.66
C ASP A 276 -0.19 -11.28 10.40
N TRP A 277 -0.01 -9.95 10.52
CA TRP A 277 0.36 -9.08 9.41
C TRP A 277 1.87 -8.87 9.25
N ALA A 278 2.62 -8.76 10.36
CA ALA A 278 4.03 -8.41 10.36
C ALA A 278 4.90 -9.52 9.76
N VAL A 279 5.85 -9.14 8.89
CA VAL A 279 6.80 -10.08 8.27
C VAL A 279 8.06 -10.23 9.11
N PHE A 280 8.61 -9.12 9.63
CA PHE A 280 9.78 -9.10 10.51
C PHE A 280 9.45 -8.41 11.82
N PRO A 281 8.59 -9.06 12.67
CA PRO A 281 8.17 -8.45 13.93
C PRO A 281 9.33 -8.40 14.92
N TYR A 282 9.57 -7.20 15.45
CA TYR A 282 10.45 -6.96 16.58
C TYR A 282 9.62 -6.44 17.74
N VAL A 283 9.68 -7.17 18.87
CA VAL A 283 8.88 -6.87 20.07
C VAL A 283 9.81 -6.49 21.19
N ARG A 284 9.66 -5.28 21.74
CA ARG A 284 10.45 -4.75 22.85
C ARG A 284 9.54 -4.50 24.04
N GLN A 285 10.02 -4.84 25.25
CA GLN A 285 9.35 -4.51 26.50
C GLN A 285 10.15 -3.47 27.27
N GLU A 286 9.44 -2.61 27.97
CA GLU A 286 9.99 -1.64 28.90
C GLU A 286 9.15 -1.66 30.19
N LYS A 287 9.83 -1.70 31.35
CA LYS A 287 9.17 -1.59 32.65
C LYS A 287 8.92 -0.13 32.94
N LEU A 288 7.71 0.23 33.28
CA LEU A 288 7.38 1.60 33.66
C LEU A 288 7.78 1.87 35.12
N GLU A 289 8.37 3.03 35.33
CA GLU A 289 8.82 3.50 36.66
C GLU A 289 7.75 4.38 37.36
N ASP A 290 6.48 4.28 36.93
CA ASP A 290 5.38 5.00 37.54
C ASP A 290 4.89 4.33 38.85
N ASP A 291 4.08 5.06 39.66
CA ASP A 291 3.54 4.57 40.93
C ASP A 291 2.65 3.30 40.79
N GLN A 292 2.21 2.97 39.60
CA GLN A 292 1.38 1.79 39.29
C GLN A 292 2.20 0.57 38.87
N GLY A 293 3.45 0.79 38.43
CA GLY A 293 4.39 -0.24 38.01
C GLY A 293 3.79 -1.16 36.97
N GLY A 294 4.06 -0.98 35.70
CA GLY A 294 3.53 -1.79 34.61
C GLY A 294 4.58 -2.05 33.55
N TYR A 295 4.13 -2.53 32.41
CA TYR A 295 5.01 -2.81 31.28
C TYR A 295 4.44 -2.21 30.01
N LEU A 296 5.28 -1.49 29.27
CA LEU A 296 5.01 -1.08 27.91
C LEU A 296 5.66 -2.10 26.95
N VAL A 297 4.85 -2.70 26.08
CA VAL A 297 5.35 -3.61 25.04
C VAL A 297 5.10 -2.98 23.69
N GLU A 298 6.17 -2.73 22.95
CA GLU A 298 6.12 -2.14 21.61
C GLU A 298 6.32 -3.19 20.54
N PHE A 299 5.49 -3.13 19.51
CA PHE A 299 5.55 -3.94 18.33
C PHE A 299 6.01 -3.10 17.14
N GLN A 300 7.05 -3.56 16.45
CA GLN A 300 7.58 -2.93 15.25
C GLN A 300 7.75 -3.97 14.16
N ASP A 301 7.51 -3.59 12.92
CA ASP A 301 7.92 -4.40 11.77
C ASP A 301 9.13 -3.74 11.10
N LEU A 302 10.24 -4.48 11.04
CA LEU A 302 11.51 -3.97 10.53
C LEU A 302 11.48 -3.62 9.03
N ARG A 303 10.43 -4.02 8.30
CA ARG A 303 10.15 -3.55 6.92
C ARG A 303 10.08 -2.03 6.83
N TYR A 304 9.65 -1.35 7.91
CA TYR A 304 9.36 0.08 7.94
C TYR A 304 10.38 0.90 8.74
N THR A 305 11.48 0.29 9.17
CA THR A 305 12.55 0.96 9.93
C THR A 305 13.65 1.51 9.01
N TYR A 306 13.28 2.37 8.07
CA TYR A 306 14.26 2.98 7.17
C TYR A 306 15.21 3.92 7.94
N PRO A 307 16.53 3.87 7.67
CA PRO A 307 17.50 4.72 8.37
C PRO A 307 17.21 6.23 8.27
N SER A 308 16.60 6.67 7.18
CA SER A 308 16.18 8.07 6.98
C SER A 308 14.97 8.49 7.82
N MET A 309 14.23 7.55 8.39
CA MET A 309 13.05 7.80 9.23
C MET A 309 13.35 7.74 10.73
N THR A 310 14.57 7.40 11.12
CA THR A 310 15.01 7.29 12.52
C THR A 310 15.07 8.62 13.27
N ILE A 311 14.77 9.74 12.63
CA ILE A 311 14.68 11.07 13.24
C ILE A 311 13.47 11.18 14.20
N THR A 312 12.41 10.41 13.94
CA THR A 312 11.28 10.28 14.86
C THR A 312 11.39 8.96 15.61
N ARG A 313 11.39 8.99 16.94
CA ARG A 313 11.44 7.81 17.83
C ARG A 313 10.29 6.80 17.60
N ARG A 314 9.38 7.07 16.66
CA ARG A 314 8.21 6.26 16.35
C ARG A 314 8.34 5.59 15.00
N THR A 315 8.24 4.27 15.01
CA THR A 315 8.19 3.48 13.77
C THR A 315 6.82 3.65 13.11
N PRO A 316 6.77 4.00 11.83
CA PRO A 316 5.51 3.95 11.10
C PRO A 316 4.88 2.54 11.22
N LEU A 317 3.56 2.49 11.38
CA LEU A 317 2.81 1.23 11.54
C LEU A 317 3.24 0.36 12.74
N GLY A 318 3.85 0.93 13.78
CA GLY A 318 4.08 0.24 15.04
C GLY A 318 2.81 0.14 15.89
N GLY A 319 2.84 -0.72 16.91
CA GLY A 319 1.77 -0.85 17.90
C GLY A 319 2.31 -0.94 19.31
N PHE A 320 1.46 -0.73 20.30
CA PHE A 320 1.82 -0.86 21.71
C PHE A 320 0.75 -1.56 22.52
N VAL A 321 1.19 -2.26 23.55
CA VAL A 321 0.35 -2.85 24.60
C VAL A 321 0.88 -2.40 25.95
N LEU A 322 0.01 -1.78 26.75
CA LEU A 322 0.27 -1.43 28.14
C LEU A 322 -0.31 -2.52 29.03
N LEU A 323 0.54 -3.13 29.86
CA LEU A 323 0.17 -4.19 30.79
C LEU A 323 0.30 -3.70 32.24
N SER A 324 -0.59 -4.17 33.10
CA SER A 324 -0.47 -4.04 34.55
C SER A 324 0.68 -4.90 35.10
N PRO A 325 1.11 -4.73 36.37
CA PRO A 325 2.04 -5.66 37.00
C PRO A 325 1.55 -7.12 37.02
N GLY A 326 0.24 -7.33 36.99
CA GLY A 326 -0.40 -8.65 36.91
C GLY A 326 -0.60 -9.15 35.47
N LEU A 327 0.01 -8.47 34.48
CA LEU A 327 -0.03 -8.80 33.05
C LEU A 327 -1.42 -8.67 32.39
N GLU A 328 -2.33 -7.92 32.99
CA GLU A 328 -3.63 -7.59 32.38
C GLU A 328 -3.46 -6.42 31.40
N VAL A 329 -4.12 -6.50 30.24
CA VAL A 329 -4.05 -5.45 29.23
C VAL A 329 -4.84 -4.23 29.70
N LEU A 330 -4.13 -3.14 29.99
CA LEU A 330 -4.72 -1.84 30.36
C LEU A 330 -5.08 -1.00 29.14
N GLN A 331 -4.20 -0.97 28.14
CA GLN A 331 -4.39 -0.22 26.91
C GLN A 331 -3.64 -0.89 25.76
N GLN A 332 -4.16 -0.78 24.54
CA GLN A 332 -3.48 -1.24 23.34
C GLN A 332 -3.93 -0.44 22.11
N GLY A 333 -3.05 -0.29 21.12
CA GLY A 333 -3.37 0.44 19.91
C GLY A 333 -2.20 0.50 18.92
N MET A 334 -2.49 0.95 17.71
CA MET A 334 -1.45 1.30 16.74
C MET A 334 -0.86 2.66 17.10
N ASN A 335 0.43 2.86 16.83
CA ASN A 335 1.11 4.14 16.99
C ASN A 335 0.51 5.16 16.01
N SER A 336 -0.58 5.80 16.42
CA SER A 336 -1.09 6.99 15.78
C SER A 336 -0.43 8.22 16.43
N SER A 337 -0.55 9.40 15.83
CA SER A 337 0.07 10.66 16.25
C SER A 337 -0.28 11.15 17.68
N LYS A 338 -1.00 10.35 18.48
CA LYS A 338 -1.28 10.63 19.90
C LYS A 338 -0.32 9.84 20.77
N SER A 339 0.44 10.54 21.60
CA SER A 339 1.38 9.96 22.59
C SER A 339 0.69 8.91 23.46
N PRO A 340 1.37 7.79 23.80
CA PRO A 340 0.92 6.96 24.90
C PRO A 340 0.84 7.79 26.19
N PRO A 341 -0.09 7.50 27.11
CA PRO A 341 -0.13 8.16 28.40
C PRO A 341 1.16 7.83 29.17
N GLY A 342 1.99 8.83 29.44
CA GLY A 342 3.27 8.69 30.15
C GLY A 342 4.39 9.58 29.65
N GLU A 343 4.40 10.00 28.39
CA GLU A 343 5.34 11.04 27.92
C GLU A 343 4.77 12.42 28.23
N SER A 344 5.04 12.94 29.42
CA SER A 344 4.94 14.36 29.73
C SER A 344 5.80 15.12 28.72
N GLN A 345 5.23 16.09 28.04
CA GLN A 345 5.95 17.04 27.20
C GLN A 345 6.98 17.75 28.11
N GLU A 346 8.22 17.31 28.12
CA GLU A 346 9.31 18.16 28.52
C GLU A 346 9.45 19.28 27.49
N GLN A 347 8.78 20.39 27.75
CA GLN A 347 9.07 21.65 27.11
C GLN A 347 10.54 21.99 27.40
N PRO A 348 11.35 22.30 26.37
CA PRO A 348 12.67 22.86 26.65
C PRO A 348 12.46 24.19 27.38
N SER A 349 12.76 24.19 28.69
CA SER A 349 12.83 25.42 29.47
C SER A 349 13.86 26.34 28.82
N GLY A 350 13.38 27.47 28.30
CA GLY A 350 14.21 28.52 27.77
C GLY A 350 15.27 28.93 28.80
N ARG A 351 16.55 28.89 28.39
CA ARG A 351 17.60 29.68 29.03
C ARG A 351 17.60 31.06 28.40
N GLN A 352 17.37 32.01 29.26
CA GLN A 352 17.69 33.43 29.06
C GLN A 352 19.19 33.63 28.76
#